data_3dce7f43cef77348dc06835a7f74c2a7
#
_entry.id   3dce7f43cef77348dc06835a7f74c2a7
#
_cell.length_a   1.000
_cell.length_b   1.000
_cell.length_c   1.000
_cell.angle_alpha   90.00
_cell.angle_beta   90.00
_cell.angle_gamma   90.00
#
_symmetry.space_group_name_H-M   'P 1'
#
loop_
_entity.id
_entity.type
_entity.pdbx_description
1 polymer ?
#
loop_
_entity_poly.entity_id
_entity_poly.type
_entity_poly.pdbx_seq_one_letter_code
_entity_poly.pdbx_strand_id
1 'polypeptide(L)'
;HLFNYEIDNTFFEAFGFNEFNNSSLQVALVFEKKTTFFELNFEVSGTVNVDCDTSLEPFNQKINGNLPLVIKFGQEYNDDNDEMIIIPHEYYELDVSQFIYELIILSVPTKKVHPKVLDGTMNSEALNKLRELEIKKNKSSSNEDVTDPRWDKLKSLITEKKT
;
A
#
# COMPACT_ATOMS: atom_id res chain seq x y z
N HIS A 1 25.45 -12.90 1.08
CA HIS A 1 25.37 -12.60 -0.35
C HIS A 1 24.47 -11.42 -0.57
N LEU A 2 24.80 -10.57 -1.54
CA LEU A 2 24.01 -9.42 -1.95
C LEU A 2 23.57 -9.63 -3.41
N PHE A 3 22.27 -9.47 -3.66
CA PHE A 3 21.68 -9.53 -4.99
C PHE A 3 20.96 -8.21 -5.26
N ASN A 4 21.07 -7.70 -6.48
CA ASN A 4 20.38 -6.49 -6.92
C ASN A 4 19.54 -6.83 -8.14
N TYR A 5 18.28 -6.40 -8.10
CA TYR A 5 17.32 -6.60 -9.19
C TYR A 5 16.83 -5.23 -9.65
N GLU A 6 16.74 -5.06 -10.96
CA GLU A 6 16.06 -3.94 -11.59
C GLU A 6 14.68 -4.40 -12.03
N ILE A 7 13.65 -3.74 -11.55
CA ILE A 7 12.25 -4.11 -11.78
C ILE A 7 11.59 -3.04 -12.64
N ASP A 8 11.05 -3.48 -13.77
CA ASP A 8 10.30 -2.68 -14.72
C ASP A 8 8.87 -3.23 -14.92
N ASN A 9 8.12 -2.69 -15.86
CA ASN A 9 6.75 -3.11 -16.12
C ASN A 9 6.63 -4.56 -16.56
N THR A 10 7.63 -5.13 -17.24
CA THR A 10 7.57 -6.51 -17.72
C THR A 10 7.47 -7.51 -16.57
N PHE A 11 8.06 -7.17 -15.42
CA PHE A 11 7.93 -7.96 -14.21
C PHE A 11 6.46 -8.02 -13.74
N PHE A 12 5.78 -6.88 -13.70
CA PHE A 12 4.37 -6.81 -13.26
C PHE A 12 3.41 -7.47 -14.25
N GLU A 13 3.69 -7.37 -15.54
CA GLU A 13 2.92 -8.05 -16.59
C GLU A 13 2.95 -9.57 -16.41
N ALA A 14 4.08 -10.14 -15.98
CA ALA A 14 4.20 -11.57 -15.68
C ALA A 14 3.27 -12.03 -14.53
N PHE A 15 2.95 -11.13 -13.59
CA PHE A 15 1.97 -11.35 -12.51
C PHE A 15 0.53 -10.95 -12.90
N GLY A 16 0.30 -10.49 -14.14
CA GLY A 16 -1.01 -10.02 -14.59
C GLY A 16 -1.45 -8.68 -13.98
N PHE A 17 -0.51 -7.92 -13.41
CA PHE A 17 -0.78 -6.64 -12.77
C PHE A 17 -0.49 -5.48 -13.74
N ASN A 18 -1.49 -4.62 -13.99
CA ASN A 18 -1.44 -3.56 -15.00
C ASN A 18 -1.81 -2.16 -14.44
N GLU A 19 -1.75 -1.97 -13.12
CA GLU A 19 -2.11 -0.68 -12.51
C GLU A 19 -1.00 0.37 -12.57
N PHE A 20 0.24 -0.02 -12.89
CA PHE A 20 1.34 0.91 -13.09
C PHE A 20 1.48 1.27 -14.56
N ASN A 21 1.40 2.57 -14.88
CA ASN A 21 1.67 3.07 -16.22
C ASN A 21 3.15 2.88 -16.61
N ASN A 22 4.04 3.03 -15.64
CA ASN A 22 5.47 2.77 -15.77
C ASN A 22 6.09 2.50 -14.40
N SER A 23 7.17 1.72 -14.34
CA SER A 23 7.90 1.44 -13.10
C SER A 23 9.40 1.48 -13.34
N SER A 24 10.13 1.97 -12.34
CA SER A 24 11.60 1.97 -12.30
C SER A 24 12.02 1.77 -10.84
N LEU A 25 12.28 0.52 -10.48
CA LEU A 25 12.54 0.12 -9.11
C LEU A 25 13.83 -0.66 -9.02
N GLN A 26 14.51 -0.50 -7.89
CA GLN A 26 15.66 -1.31 -7.51
C GLN A 26 15.32 -2.08 -6.25
N VAL A 27 15.62 -3.37 -6.27
CA VAL A 27 15.47 -4.26 -5.10
C VAL A 27 16.82 -4.80 -4.74
N ALA A 28 17.27 -4.54 -3.54
CA ALA A 28 18.44 -5.14 -2.93
C ALA A 28 18.01 -6.27 -2.01
N LEU A 29 18.55 -7.45 -2.21
CA LEU A 29 18.34 -8.62 -1.35
C LEU A 29 19.64 -8.98 -0.67
N VAL A 30 19.67 -8.87 0.65
CA VAL A 30 20.72 -9.39 1.52
C VAL A 30 20.33 -10.78 1.96
N PHE A 31 21.11 -11.78 1.55
CA PHE A 31 20.91 -13.18 1.92
C PHE A 31 22.00 -13.62 2.88
N GLU A 32 21.63 -14.03 4.09
CA GLU A 32 22.53 -14.55 5.09
C GLU A 32 22.21 -16.01 5.43
N LYS A 33 23.21 -16.87 5.32
CA LYS A 33 23.12 -18.27 5.72
C LYS A 33 23.56 -18.40 7.18
N LYS A 34 22.62 -18.78 8.05
CA LYS A 34 22.92 -19.19 9.43
C LYS A 34 23.04 -20.72 9.52
N THR A 35 23.31 -21.23 10.68
CA THR A 35 23.51 -22.67 10.89
C THR A 35 22.26 -23.51 10.65
N THR A 36 21.07 -22.96 11.02
CA THR A 36 19.79 -23.69 11.03
C THR A 36 18.71 -23.04 10.17
N PHE A 37 18.94 -21.84 9.66
CA PHE A 37 17.98 -21.08 8.88
C PHE A 37 18.68 -20.10 7.95
N PHE A 38 17.93 -19.50 7.03
CA PHE A 38 18.37 -18.39 6.20
C PHE A 38 17.65 -17.12 6.60
N GLU A 39 18.34 -15.98 6.57
CA GLU A 39 17.76 -14.65 6.70
C GLU A 39 17.87 -13.95 5.35
N LEU A 40 16.73 -13.46 4.88
CA LEU A 40 16.61 -12.64 3.69
C LEU A 40 16.08 -11.28 4.10
N ASN A 41 16.73 -10.24 3.66
CA ASN A 41 16.25 -8.87 3.85
C ASN A 41 16.13 -8.20 2.49
N PHE A 42 14.91 -7.89 2.11
CA PHE A 42 14.61 -7.20 0.87
C PHE A 42 14.43 -5.72 1.14
N GLU A 43 15.06 -4.88 0.35
CA GLU A 43 14.88 -3.44 0.36
C GLU A 43 14.50 -2.99 -1.05
N VAL A 44 13.34 -2.34 -1.18
CA VAL A 44 12.89 -1.76 -2.44
C VAL A 44 12.96 -0.25 -2.39
N SER A 45 13.40 0.35 -3.49
CA SER A 45 13.38 1.80 -3.67
C SER A 45 13.17 2.17 -5.13
N GLY A 46 12.52 3.30 -5.38
CA GLY A 46 12.32 3.81 -6.73
C GLY A 46 10.99 4.52 -6.92
N THR A 47 10.47 4.46 -8.14
CA THR A 47 9.24 5.16 -8.52
C THR A 47 8.35 4.27 -9.37
N VAL A 48 7.05 4.39 -9.13
CA VAL A 48 5.99 3.84 -9.98
C VAL A 48 5.11 4.98 -10.50
N ASN A 49 4.72 4.91 -11.76
CA ASN A 49 3.80 5.87 -12.34
C ASN A 49 2.37 5.37 -12.15
N VAL A 50 1.58 6.13 -11.42
CA VAL A 50 0.20 5.79 -11.04
C VAL A 50 -0.71 6.98 -11.26
N ASP A 51 -2.01 6.72 -11.41
CA ASP A 51 -3.00 7.79 -11.53
C ASP A 51 -3.36 8.33 -10.13
N CYS A 52 -3.53 9.63 -10.06
CA CYS A 52 -3.95 10.32 -8.83
C CYS A 52 -5.41 10.02 -8.53
N ASP A 53 -5.73 9.59 -7.31
CA ASP A 53 -7.10 9.26 -6.88
C ASP A 53 -8.07 10.45 -6.94
N THR A 54 -7.54 11.67 -6.96
CA THR A 54 -8.35 12.90 -6.93
C THR A 54 -8.43 13.60 -8.29
N SER A 55 -7.31 13.71 -9.00
CA SER A 55 -7.24 14.45 -10.27
C SER A 55 -7.30 13.56 -11.50
N LEU A 56 -7.13 12.23 -11.33
CA LEU A 56 -6.99 11.22 -12.38
C LEU A 56 -5.79 11.45 -13.32
N GLU A 57 -4.88 12.36 -12.95
CA GLU A 57 -3.67 12.59 -13.71
C GLU A 57 -2.53 11.68 -13.26
N PRO A 58 -1.73 11.14 -14.20
CA PRO A 58 -0.63 10.26 -13.87
C PRO A 58 0.52 11.05 -13.21
N PHE A 59 1.14 10.43 -12.21
CA PHE A 59 2.34 10.99 -11.56
C PHE A 59 3.28 9.89 -11.08
N ASN A 60 4.52 10.25 -10.83
CA ASN A 60 5.51 9.34 -10.29
C ASN A 60 5.44 9.33 -8.76
N GLN A 61 4.94 8.24 -8.21
CA GLN A 61 4.91 7.96 -6.78
C GLN A 61 6.24 7.31 -6.37
N LYS A 62 6.94 7.92 -5.41
CA LYS A 62 8.11 7.29 -4.80
C LYS A 62 7.65 6.22 -3.83
N ILE A 63 8.31 5.07 -3.88
CA ILE A 63 8.09 3.98 -2.93
C ILE A 63 9.42 3.55 -2.32
N ASN A 64 9.35 3.15 -1.06
CA ASN A 64 10.42 2.50 -0.32
C ASN A 64 9.75 1.47 0.58
N GLY A 65 10.35 0.30 0.66
CA GLY A 65 9.86 -0.78 1.51
C GLY A 65 11.00 -1.68 1.95
N ASN A 66 10.73 -2.42 3.01
CA ASN A 66 11.64 -3.42 3.55
C ASN A 66 10.83 -4.64 3.98
N LEU A 67 11.32 -5.82 3.66
CA LEU A 67 10.72 -7.10 4.06
C LEU A 67 11.82 -8.01 4.61
N PRO A 68 11.89 -8.23 5.92
CA PRO A 68 12.69 -9.29 6.52
C PRO A 68 11.95 -10.63 6.39
N LEU A 69 12.65 -11.67 5.97
CA LEU A 69 12.10 -13.01 5.80
C LEU A 69 13.07 -14.04 6.36
N VAL A 70 12.56 -14.97 7.16
CA VAL A 70 13.33 -16.10 7.70
C VAL A 70 12.89 -17.38 7.02
N ILE A 71 13.83 -18.15 6.51
CA ILE A 71 13.55 -19.44 5.89
C ILE A 71 14.16 -20.55 6.75
N LYS A 72 13.30 -21.45 7.20
CA LYS A 72 13.67 -22.65 7.94
C LYS A 72 13.47 -23.91 7.08
N PHE A 73 14.20 -24.94 7.40
CA PHE A 73 14.01 -26.24 6.79
C PHE A 73 13.08 -27.10 7.62
N GLY A 74 12.15 -27.78 6.97
CA GLY A 74 11.18 -28.69 7.58
C GLY A 74 10.83 -29.87 6.69
N GLN A 75 9.76 -30.59 7.04
CA GLN A 75 9.29 -31.73 6.28
C GLN A 75 8.37 -31.32 5.11
N GLU A 76 7.55 -30.30 5.33
CA GLU A 76 6.58 -29.79 4.38
C GLU A 76 6.73 -28.27 4.23
N TYR A 77 6.31 -27.77 3.05
CA TYR A 77 6.25 -26.34 2.80
C TYR A 77 5.16 -25.70 3.66
N ASN A 78 5.48 -24.59 4.30
CA ASN A 78 4.52 -23.80 5.05
C ASN A 78 4.91 -22.32 5.00
N ASP A 79 3.94 -21.47 4.63
CA ASP A 79 4.01 -20.02 4.52
C ASP A 79 2.90 -19.29 5.30
N ASP A 80 2.30 -19.95 6.30
CA ASP A 80 1.23 -19.36 7.13
C ASP A 80 1.69 -18.12 7.94
N ASN A 81 2.99 -17.87 7.98
CA ASN A 81 3.57 -16.75 8.70
C ASN A 81 4.30 -15.80 7.74
N ASP A 82 3.88 -14.55 7.71
CA ASP A 82 4.40 -13.51 6.80
C ASP A 82 5.92 -13.26 6.92
N GLU A 83 6.53 -13.55 8.08
CA GLU A 83 7.95 -13.32 8.34
C GLU A 83 8.79 -14.61 8.28
N MET A 84 8.15 -15.78 8.20
CA MET A 84 8.87 -17.05 8.27
C MET A 84 8.25 -18.10 7.36
N ILE A 85 9.08 -18.67 6.49
CA ILE A 85 8.70 -19.75 5.59
C ILE A 85 9.44 -21.03 5.98
N ILE A 86 8.75 -22.15 5.90
CA ILE A 86 9.33 -23.47 6.04
C ILE A 86 9.40 -24.12 4.66
N ILE A 87 10.59 -24.54 4.25
CA ILE A 87 10.82 -25.25 2.99
C ILE A 87 11.35 -26.66 3.25
N PRO A 88 10.97 -27.64 2.41
CA PRO A 88 11.55 -29.01 2.47
C PRO A 88 13.05 -29.00 2.26
N HIS A 89 13.74 -29.95 2.90
CA HIS A 89 15.20 -30.10 2.76
C HIS A 89 15.67 -30.44 1.34
N GLU A 90 14.79 -30.87 0.47
CA GLU A 90 15.07 -31.22 -0.92
C GLU A 90 15.14 -30.01 -1.85
N TYR A 91 14.70 -28.83 -1.37
CA TYR A 91 14.73 -27.60 -2.16
C TYR A 91 16.16 -27.07 -2.26
N TYR A 92 16.65 -26.90 -3.49
CA TYR A 92 17.98 -26.36 -3.79
C TYR A 92 17.95 -24.96 -4.39
N GLU A 93 16.76 -24.46 -4.72
CA GLU A 93 16.52 -23.10 -5.20
C GLU A 93 15.26 -22.52 -4.57
N LEU A 94 15.23 -21.21 -4.44
CA LEU A 94 14.09 -20.47 -3.92
C LEU A 94 13.73 -19.38 -4.92
N ASP A 95 12.47 -19.39 -5.36
CA ASP A 95 11.91 -18.29 -6.14
C ASP A 95 11.55 -17.14 -5.21
N VAL A 96 12.17 -15.99 -5.42
CA VAL A 96 11.95 -14.77 -4.62
C VAL A 96 11.04 -13.76 -5.32
N SER A 97 10.58 -14.06 -6.52
CA SER A 97 9.79 -13.13 -7.33
C SER A 97 8.47 -12.73 -6.66
N GLN A 98 7.78 -13.69 -6.04
CA GLN A 98 6.54 -13.45 -5.31
C GLN A 98 6.74 -12.45 -4.16
N PHE A 99 7.80 -12.62 -3.35
CA PHE A 99 8.09 -11.72 -2.23
C PHE A 99 8.45 -10.31 -2.68
N ILE A 100 9.18 -10.19 -3.79
CA ILE A 100 9.49 -8.89 -4.41
C ILE A 100 8.20 -8.22 -4.88
N TYR A 101 7.31 -8.96 -5.56
CA TYR A 101 6.04 -8.45 -6.03
C TYR A 101 5.17 -7.93 -4.86
N GLU A 102 4.98 -8.74 -3.83
CA GLU A 102 4.19 -8.39 -2.65
C GLU A 102 4.78 -7.17 -1.91
N LEU A 103 6.09 -7.15 -1.70
CA LEU A 103 6.77 -6.02 -1.08
C LEU A 103 6.52 -4.73 -1.85
N ILE A 104 6.62 -4.74 -3.18
CA ILE A 104 6.38 -3.56 -4.00
C ILE A 104 4.94 -3.09 -3.88
N ILE A 105 3.97 -4.00 -4.06
CA ILE A 105 2.54 -3.65 -3.99
C ILE A 105 2.17 -3.09 -2.62
N LEU A 106 2.63 -3.71 -1.54
CA LEU A 106 2.38 -3.24 -0.17
C LEU A 106 3.11 -1.93 0.18
N SER A 107 4.19 -1.61 -0.53
CA SER A 107 4.93 -0.35 -0.35
C SER A 107 4.25 0.84 -1.03
N VAL A 108 3.29 0.61 -1.92
CA VAL A 108 2.52 1.68 -2.56
C VAL A 108 1.51 2.25 -1.56
N PRO A 109 1.48 3.59 -1.34
CA PRO A 109 0.49 4.19 -0.47
C PRO A 109 -0.94 3.89 -0.92
N THR A 110 -1.82 3.53 0.01
CA THR A 110 -3.25 3.27 -0.26
C THR A 110 -3.94 4.47 -0.90
N LYS A 111 -3.53 5.69 -0.54
CA LYS A 111 -4.03 6.92 -1.13
C LYS A 111 -2.94 7.56 -1.99
N LYS A 112 -3.17 7.58 -3.30
CA LYS A 112 -2.26 8.13 -4.30
C LYS A 112 -2.70 9.55 -4.67
N VAL A 113 -2.03 10.56 -4.14
CA VAL A 113 -2.36 11.98 -4.38
C VAL A 113 -1.18 12.71 -4.99
N HIS A 114 -1.41 13.29 -6.18
CA HIS A 114 -0.39 14.07 -6.86
C HIS A 114 0.06 15.25 -5.98
N PRO A 115 1.37 15.51 -5.82
CA PRO A 115 1.89 16.61 -4.99
C PRO A 115 1.26 17.99 -5.30
N LYS A 116 1.04 18.30 -6.57
CA LYS A 116 0.38 19.56 -6.97
C LYS A 116 -1.09 19.68 -6.53
N VAL A 117 -1.76 18.56 -6.24
CA VAL A 117 -3.11 18.59 -5.64
C VAL A 117 -3.01 18.98 -4.18
N LEU A 118 -2.02 18.44 -3.45
CA LEU A 118 -1.76 18.79 -2.05
C LEU A 118 -1.39 20.25 -1.88
N ASP A 119 -0.56 20.79 -2.79
CA ASP A 119 -0.13 22.20 -2.79
C ASP A 119 -1.21 23.17 -3.33
N GLY A 120 -2.33 22.63 -3.83
CA GLY A 120 -3.43 23.42 -4.40
C GLY A 120 -3.09 24.13 -5.73
N THR A 121 -1.95 23.82 -6.33
CA THR A 121 -1.50 24.43 -7.60
C THR A 121 -2.06 23.75 -8.83
N MET A 122 -2.62 22.54 -8.68
CA MET A 122 -3.17 21.79 -9.78
C MET A 122 -4.57 22.29 -10.15
N ASN A 123 -4.80 22.48 -11.44
CA ASN A 123 -6.12 22.78 -11.99
C ASN A 123 -6.48 21.73 -13.03
N SER A 124 -7.34 20.78 -12.63
CA SER A 124 -7.90 19.77 -13.54
C SER A 124 -9.43 19.85 -13.57
N GLU A 125 -10.02 19.33 -14.62
CA GLU A 125 -11.48 19.29 -14.76
C GLU A 125 -12.14 18.50 -13.62
N ALA A 126 -11.51 17.38 -13.21
CA ALA A 126 -11.98 16.57 -12.10
C ALA A 126 -11.98 17.34 -10.77
N LEU A 127 -10.91 18.10 -10.49
CA LEU A 127 -10.83 18.96 -9.29
C LEU A 127 -11.86 20.07 -9.28
N ASN A 128 -12.14 20.68 -10.44
CA ASN A 128 -13.15 21.71 -10.56
C ASN A 128 -14.55 21.15 -10.28
N LYS A 129 -14.87 19.98 -10.85
CA LYS A 129 -16.13 19.29 -10.54
C LYS A 129 -16.25 18.89 -9.08
N LEU A 130 -15.17 18.43 -8.45
CA LEU A 130 -15.19 18.14 -7.01
C LEU A 130 -15.47 19.38 -6.17
N ARG A 131 -14.84 20.52 -6.51
CA ARG A 131 -15.10 21.80 -5.81
C ARG A 131 -16.53 22.30 -5.98
N GLU A 132 -17.13 22.09 -7.16
CA GLU A 132 -18.55 22.44 -7.40
C GLU A 132 -19.50 21.57 -6.60
N LEU A 133 -19.18 20.27 -6.44
CA LEU A 133 -19.97 19.30 -5.70
C LEU A 133 -19.71 19.34 -4.18
N GLU A 134 -18.65 20.03 -3.76
CA GLU A 134 -18.32 20.19 -2.35
C GLU A 134 -19.47 20.93 -1.66
N ILE A 135 -20.13 20.25 -0.70
CA ILE A 135 -21.18 20.85 0.09
C ILE A 135 -20.54 22.01 0.85
N LYS A 136 -20.83 23.24 0.42
CA LYS A 136 -20.49 24.44 1.18
C LYS A 136 -21.16 24.27 2.54
N LYS A 137 -20.40 23.85 3.55
CA LYS A 137 -20.84 23.97 4.94
C LYS A 137 -21.10 25.44 5.13
N ASN A 138 -22.36 25.85 5.02
CA ASN A 138 -22.77 27.18 5.43
C ASN A 138 -22.27 27.33 6.85
N LYS A 139 -21.29 28.20 7.05
CA LYS A 139 -20.99 28.77 8.36
C LYS A 139 -22.16 29.66 8.73
N SER A 140 -23.33 29.05 8.90
CA SER A 140 -24.46 29.68 9.51
C SER A 140 -24.37 29.38 11.00
N SER A 141 -23.90 30.41 11.71
CA SER A 141 -24.15 30.68 13.12
C SER A 141 -23.99 29.51 14.09
N SER A 142 -23.02 29.69 14.96
CA SER A 142 -23.06 29.22 16.34
C SER A 142 -24.46 29.28 16.92
N ASN A 143 -25.25 28.24 16.73
CA ASN A 143 -26.40 27.93 17.61
C ASN A 143 -26.22 26.47 17.99
N GLU A 144 -25.90 26.32 19.25
CA GLU A 144 -25.89 25.09 20.00
C GLU A 144 -27.19 24.33 19.78
N ASP A 145 -27.08 23.01 19.61
CA ASP A 145 -28.22 22.07 19.76
C ASP A 145 -29.35 22.03 18.72
N VAL A 146 -29.09 22.18 17.45
CA VAL A 146 -30.07 21.63 16.48
C VAL A 146 -29.58 20.26 16.01
N THR A 147 -29.83 19.27 16.82
CA THR A 147 -29.65 17.86 16.43
C THR A 147 -30.72 17.51 15.42
N ASP A 148 -30.36 16.87 14.31
CA ASP A 148 -31.33 16.38 13.31
C ASP A 148 -32.43 15.56 14.01
N PRO A 149 -33.73 15.88 13.81
CA PRO A 149 -34.86 15.19 14.46
C PRO A 149 -34.87 13.68 14.29
N ARG A 150 -34.18 13.17 13.26
CA ARG A 150 -34.01 11.73 13.03
C ARG A 150 -33.20 11.01 14.12
N TRP A 151 -32.40 11.75 14.88
CA TRP A 151 -31.55 11.19 15.96
C TRP A 151 -32.22 11.23 17.33
N ASP A 152 -33.41 11.85 17.47
CA ASP A 152 -34.10 11.97 18.76
C ASP A 152 -34.50 10.62 19.37
N LYS A 153 -34.83 9.63 18.52
CA LYS A 153 -35.08 8.25 18.95
C LYS A 153 -33.85 7.53 19.50
N LEU A 154 -32.69 7.91 19.05
CA LEU A 154 -31.39 7.34 19.55
C LEU A 154 -31.01 7.99 20.88
N LYS A 155 -31.31 9.27 21.09
CA LYS A 155 -31.09 9.94 22.38
C LYS A 155 -31.92 9.32 23.50
N SER A 156 -33.20 8.96 23.23
CA SER A 156 -34.05 8.32 24.24
C SER A 156 -33.49 6.95 24.71
N LEU A 157 -32.85 6.19 23.84
CA LEU A 157 -32.22 4.91 24.20
C LEU A 157 -31.00 5.04 25.11
N ILE A 158 -30.31 6.19 25.08
CA ILE A 158 -29.15 6.45 25.93
C ILE A 158 -29.58 6.85 27.35
N THR A 159 -30.74 7.50 27.46
CA THR A 159 -31.30 7.95 28.78
C THR A 159 -31.92 6.82 29.57
N GLU A 160 -32.48 5.78 28.93
CA GLU A 160 -33.07 4.62 29.61
C GLU A 160 -32.07 3.65 30.26
N LYS A 161 -30.78 3.80 29.98
CA LYS A 161 -29.72 2.92 30.54
C LYS A 161 -29.06 3.41 31.84
N LYS A 162 -29.61 4.47 32.44
CA LYS A 162 -29.10 5.08 33.68
C LYS A 162 -30.03 4.97 34.89
N THR A 163 -30.94 4.00 34.89
CA THR A 163 -31.77 3.68 36.06
C THR A 163 -31.51 2.26 36.51
#